data_1906a2d07d4b76cb4895985fc615ee7c
#
_entry.id   1906a2d07d4b76cb4895985fc615ee7c
#
_cell.length_a   1.000
_cell.length_b   1.000
_cell.length_c   1.000
_cell.angle_alpha   90.00
_cell.angle_beta   90.00
_cell.angle_gamma   90.00
#
_symmetry.space_group_name_H-M   'P 1'
#
loop_
_entity.id
_entity.type
_entity.pdbx_description
1 polymer ?
#
loop_
_entity_poly.entity_id
_entity_poly.type
_entity_poly.pdbx_seq_one_letter_code
_entity_poly.pdbx_strand_id
1 'polypeptide(L)'
;MRLASVPLMTLLIIICSHIAIPTAPIGIPITLQTLGVLLCSMALGPRLGFASVALYLLMGVFGVGVFGEGEAGLAVLLGSTGGYLLGFLFCQPVAHGIIRRPDKTVRGWFAIFVAGIAVHAVVFLFGVPWLHWVYSIDPKADPLSWWEAFYYGCVVFIPGMLIKTGIATVLGVLFLPSVAKRIW
;
A
#
# COMPACT_ATOMS: atom_id res chain seq x y z
N MET A 1 -2.21 -22.76 -9.07
CA MET A 1 -2.00 -22.14 -7.74
C MET A 1 -1.44 -20.71 -7.84
N ARG A 2 -0.40 -20.42 -8.64
CA ARG A 2 0.17 -19.05 -8.71
C ARG A 2 -0.84 -17.98 -9.20
N LEU A 3 -1.63 -18.24 -10.22
CA LEU A 3 -2.61 -17.28 -10.74
C LEU A 3 -3.80 -17.07 -9.76
N ALA A 4 -4.20 -18.10 -9.03
CA ALA A 4 -5.27 -17.98 -8.02
C ALA A 4 -4.86 -17.10 -6.82
N SER A 5 -3.56 -16.85 -6.60
CA SER A 5 -3.11 -15.95 -5.53
C SER A 5 -3.36 -14.47 -5.83
N VAL A 6 -3.53 -14.11 -7.12
CA VAL A 6 -3.83 -12.71 -7.51
C VAL A 6 -5.19 -12.27 -6.94
N PRO A 7 -6.34 -12.91 -7.25
CA PRO A 7 -7.63 -12.48 -6.70
C PRO A 7 -7.69 -12.60 -5.17
N LEU A 8 -6.98 -13.58 -4.58
CA LEU A 8 -6.94 -13.73 -3.12
C LEU A 8 -6.27 -12.52 -2.45
N MET A 9 -5.13 -12.06 -2.96
CA MET A 9 -4.45 -10.89 -2.41
C MET A 9 -5.18 -9.59 -2.75
N THR A 10 -5.83 -9.50 -3.91
CA THR A 10 -6.74 -8.39 -4.21
C THR A 10 -7.86 -8.30 -3.18
N LEU A 11 -8.50 -9.44 -2.86
CA LEU A 11 -9.53 -9.50 -1.82
C LEU A 11 -9.00 -9.09 -0.44
N LEU A 12 -7.79 -9.51 -0.08
CA LEU A 12 -7.15 -9.09 1.17
C LEU A 12 -6.95 -7.56 1.21
N ILE A 13 -6.50 -6.95 0.11
CA ILE A 13 -6.33 -5.49 0.01
C ILE A 13 -7.70 -4.81 0.18
N ILE A 14 -8.75 -5.32 -0.46
CA ILE A 14 -10.13 -4.81 -0.33
C ILE A 14 -10.61 -4.89 1.12
N ILE A 15 -10.47 -6.03 1.79
CA ILE A 15 -10.86 -6.16 3.19
C ILE A 15 -10.11 -5.14 4.06
N CYS A 16 -8.81 -5.00 3.85
CA CYS A 16 -7.98 -4.04 4.58
C CYS A 16 -8.35 -2.58 4.28
N SER A 17 -8.85 -2.26 3.09
CA SER A 17 -9.24 -0.88 2.73
C SER A 17 -10.50 -0.42 3.46
N HIS A 18 -11.42 -1.33 3.79
CA HIS A 18 -12.65 -1.01 4.51
C HIS A 18 -12.44 -0.80 6.02
N ILE A 19 -11.27 -1.17 6.56
CA ILE A 19 -10.91 -0.87 7.94
C ILE A 19 -10.18 0.49 7.93
N ALA A 20 -10.94 1.54 8.14
CA ALA A 20 -10.49 2.93 8.02
C ALA A 20 -10.81 3.73 9.29
N ILE A 21 -9.92 4.66 9.62
CA ILE A 21 -10.13 5.69 10.63
C ILE A 21 -10.07 7.03 9.86
N PRO A 22 -11.17 7.77 9.80
CA PRO A 22 -11.18 9.06 9.13
C PRO A 22 -10.22 10.04 9.82
N THR A 23 -9.54 10.85 9.04
CA THR A 23 -8.64 11.89 9.54
C THR A 23 -9.05 13.26 9.04
N ALA A 24 -9.00 14.26 9.91
CA ALA A 24 -9.14 15.66 9.57
C ALA A 24 -7.74 16.33 9.59
N PRO A 25 -7.51 17.41 8.84
CA PRO A 25 -8.45 18.17 7.99
C PRO A 25 -8.44 17.76 6.52
N ILE A 26 -7.47 16.94 6.05
CA ILE A 26 -7.24 16.69 4.61
C ILE A 26 -7.94 15.44 4.05
N GLY A 27 -8.76 14.77 4.83
CA GLY A 27 -9.63 13.70 4.35
C GLY A 27 -8.93 12.44 3.80
N ILE A 28 -7.63 12.20 4.12
CA ILE A 28 -6.97 10.96 3.77
C ILE A 28 -7.12 9.98 4.93
N PRO A 29 -7.95 8.92 4.83
CA PRO A 29 -8.19 8.03 5.96
C PRO A 29 -6.96 7.19 6.31
N ILE A 30 -6.73 6.92 7.59
CA ILE A 30 -5.77 5.90 8.03
C ILE A 30 -6.44 4.54 7.88
N THR A 31 -6.02 3.76 6.89
CA THR A 31 -6.59 2.44 6.60
C THR A 31 -5.61 1.32 6.92
N LEU A 32 -6.11 0.08 7.05
CA LEU A 32 -5.25 -1.11 7.01
C LEU A 32 -4.82 -1.50 5.58
N GLN A 33 -5.24 -0.78 4.57
CA GLN A 33 -4.96 -1.04 3.16
C GLN A 33 -3.47 -1.26 2.88
N THR A 34 -2.60 -0.40 3.44
CA THR A 34 -1.14 -0.52 3.28
C THR A 34 -0.58 -1.79 3.91
N LEU A 35 -1.23 -2.38 4.92
CA LEU A 35 -0.88 -3.72 5.43
C LEU A 35 -1.15 -4.79 4.38
N GLY A 36 -2.34 -4.76 3.74
CA GLY A 36 -2.68 -5.68 2.66
C GLY A 36 -1.70 -5.58 1.48
N VAL A 37 -1.36 -4.37 1.06
CA VAL A 37 -0.38 -4.08 0.00
C VAL A 37 1.02 -4.59 0.37
N LEU A 38 1.46 -4.39 1.61
CA LEU A 38 2.75 -4.86 2.12
C LEU A 38 2.82 -6.39 2.13
N LEU A 39 1.79 -7.07 2.63
CA LEU A 39 1.70 -8.52 2.62
C LEU A 39 1.68 -9.08 1.19
N CYS A 40 1.00 -8.40 0.28
CA CYS A 40 0.98 -8.75 -1.15
C CYS A 40 2.39 -8.67 -1.76
N SER A 41 3.11 -7.57 -1.55
CA SER A 41 4.49 -7.36 -2.02
C SER A 41 5.44 -8.44 -1.47
N MET A 42 5.33 -8.77 -0.18
CA MET A 42 6.15 -9.81 0.46
C MET A 42 5.85 -11.21 -0.10
N ALA A 43 4.57 -11.56 -0.24
CA ALA A 43 4.15 -12.92 -0.57
C ALA A 43 4.29 -13.25 -2.06
N LEU A 44 3.82 -12.35 -2.94
CA LEU A 44 3.69 -12.63 -4.37
C LEU A 44 4.88 -12.15 -5.20
N GLY A 45 5.63 -11.18 -4.69
CA GLY A 45 6.73 -10.56 -5.43
C GLY A 45 6.24 -9.63 -6.56
N PRO A 46 7.16 -9.18 -7.43
CA PRO A 46 6.90 -8.02 -8.29
C PRO A 46 5.77 -8.22 -9.31
N ARG A 47 5.73 -9.35 -10.00
CA ARG A 47 4.77 -9.55 -11.12
C ARG A 47 3.36 -9.83 -10.63
N LEU A 48 3.19 -10.79 -9.72
CA LEU A 48 1.87 -11.15 -9.22
C LEU A 48 1.34 -10.10 -8.23
N GLY A 49 2.24 -9.48 -7.44
CA GLY A 49 1.88 -8.36 -6.58
C GLY A 49 1.37 -7.17 -7.39
N PHE A 50 2.08 -6.78 -8.45
CA PHE A 50 1.63 -5.74 -9.37
C PHE A 50 0.26 -6.08 -9.98
N ALA A 51 0.06 -7.34 -10.45
CA ALA A 51 -1.22 -7.77 -10.99
C ALA A 51 -2.36 -7.70 -9.96
N SER A 52 -2.08 -8.05 -8.70
CA SER A 52 -3.09 -7.97 -7.62
C SER A 52 -3.50 -6.54 -7.31
N VAL A 53 -2.53 -5.63 -7.22
CA VAL A 53 -2.82 -4.20 -7.00
C VAL A 53 -3.47 -3.58 -8.24
N ALA A 54 -3.02 -3.92 -9.44
CA ALA A 54 -3.64 -3.45 -10.68
C ALA A 54 -5.11 -3.88 -10.77
N LEU A 55 -5.41 -5.15 -10.44
CA LEU A 55 -6.79 -5.63 -10.40
C LEU A 55 -7.63 -4.87 -9.37
N TYR A 56 -7.08 -4.64 -8.16
CA TYR A 56 -7.71 -3.83 -7.13
C TYR A 56 -8.06 -2.41 -7.64
N LEU A 57 -7.10 -1.72 -8.29
CA LEU A 57 -7.31 -0.37 -8.81
C LEU A 57 -8.33 -0.36 -9.96
N LEU A 58 -8.27 -1.34 -10.86
CA LEU A 58 -9.24 -1.47 -11.95
C LEU A 58 -10.65 -1.66 -11.42
N MET A 59 -10.85 -2.54 -10.44
CA MET A 59 -12.17 -2.71 -9.81
C MET A 59 -12.69 -1.40 -9.25
N GLY A 60 -11.85 -0.65 -8.53
CA GLY A 60 -12.22 0.65 -7.98
C GLY A 60 -12.58 1.67 -9.05
N VAL A 61 -11.78 1.79 -10.11
CA VAL A 61 -12.03 2.72 -11.23
C VAL A 61 -13.35 2.39 -11.95
N PHE A 62 -13.67 1.11 -12.11
CA PHE A 62 -14.92 0.67 -12.74
C PHE A 62 -16.15 0.73 -11.79
N GLY A 63 -16.03 1.38 -10.65
CA GLY A 63 -17.17 1.67 -9.78
C GLY A 63 -17.46 0.63 -8.70
N VAL A 64 -16.58 -0.36 -8.51
CA VAL A 64 -16.70 -1.26 -7.37
C VAL A 64 -16.15 -0.55 -6.13
N GLY A 65 -16.93 -0.45 -5.05
CA GLY A 65 -16.58 0.22 -3.81
C GLY A 65 -15.45 -0.46 -3.04
N VAL A 66 -14.25 -0.50 -3.60
CA VAL A 66 -13.08 -1.21 -3.03
C VAL A 66 -12.06 -0.28 -2.38
N PHE A 67 -12.15 1.03 -2.63
CA PHE A 67 -11.24 2.00 -2.01
C PHE A 67 -11.60 2.26 -0.54
N GLY A 68 -10.76 3.03 0.14
CA GLY A 68 -11.02 3.37 1.54
C GLY A 68 -12.45 3.89 1.76
N GLU A 69 -13.08 3.48 2.87
CA GLU A 69 -14.45 3.88 3.23
C GLU A 69 -15.53 3.44 2.20
N GLY A 70 -15.21 2.48 1.30
CA GLY A 70 -16.13 2.00 0.26
C GLY A 70 -16.24 2.91 -0.96
N GLU A 71 -15.31 3.85 -1.11
CA GLU A 71 -15.26 4.73 -2.28
C GLU A 71 -14.95 3.97 -3.58
N ALA A 72 -15.31 4.58 -4.71
CA ALA A 72 -15.10 4.05 -6.05
C ALA A 72 -15.02 5.17 -7.10
N GLY A 73 -14.57 4.80 -8.28
CA GLY A 73 -14.52 5.65 -9.45
C GLY A 73 -13.16 6.30 -9.68
N LEU A 74 -13.01 6.83 -10.90
CA LEU A 74 -11.79 7.51 -11.32
C LEU A 74 -11.49 8.76 -10.48
N ALA A 75 -12.54 9.40 -9.92
CA ALA A 75 -12.40 10.59 -9.08
C ALA A 75 -11.53 10.34 -7.84
N VAL A 76 -11.57 9.14 -7.25
CA VAL A 76 -10.71 8.77 -6.12
C VAL A 76 -9.24 8.72 -6.54
N LEU A 77 -8.95 8.17 -7.74
CA LEU A 77 -7.60 8.13 -8.28
C LEU A 77 -7.05 9.51 -8.62
N LEU A 78 -7.91 10.44 -9.01
CA LEU A 78 -7.54 11.82 -9.33
C LEU A 78 -7.56 12.73 -8.09
N GLY A 79 -8.12 12.27 -6.98
CA GLY A 79 -8.21 12.99 -5.72
C GLY A 79 -6.93 12.87 -4.87
N SER A 80 -7.02 13.31 -3.61
CA SER A 80 -5.91 13.40 -2.65
C SER A 80 -5.19 12.06 -2.38
N THR A 81 -5.89 10.94 -2.53
CA THR A 81 -5.35 9.59 -2.28
C THR A 81 -4.67 8.96 -3.49
N GLY A 82 -4.82 9.52 -4.69
CA GLY A 82 -4.39 8.90 -5.95
C GLY A 82 -2.90 8.57 -6.01
N GLY A 83 -2.04 9.45 -5.53
CA GLY A 83 -0.60 9.21 -5.48
C GLY A 83 -0.22 8.00 -4.61
N TYR A 84 -0.90 7.81 -3.48
CA TYR A 84 -0.69 6.63 -2.62
C TYR A 84 -1.12 5.35 -3.33
N LEU A 85 -2.25 5.38 -4.04
CA LEU A 85 -2.75 4.25 -4.84
C LEU A 85 -1.77 3.88 -5.97
N LEU A 86 -1.18 4.86 -6.64
CA LEU A 86 -0.09 4.65 -7.60
C LEU A 86 1.15 4.07 -6.90
N GLY A 87 1.52 4.59 -5.74
CA GLY A 87 2.61 4.07 -4.92
C GLY A 87 2.46 2.58 -4.59
N PHE A 88 1.23 2.07 -4.44
CA PHE A 88 0.96 0.64 -4.21
C PHE A 88 1.40 -0.26 -5.38
N LEU A 89 1.34 0.23 -6.61
CA LEU A 89 1.86 -0.50 -7.77
C LEU A 89 3.40 -0.55 -7.75
N PHE A 90 4.03 0.60 -7.54
CA PHE A 90 5.48 0.72 -7.64
C PHE A 90 6.23 0.14 -6.43
N CYS A 91 5.58 -0.01 -5.28
CA CYS A 91 6.21 -0.65 -4.12
C CYS A 91 6.29 -2.19 -4.22
N GLN A 92 5.57 -2.83 -5.15
CA GLN A 92 5.49 -4.30 -5.22
C GLN A 92 6.85 -5.02 -5.37
N PRO A 93 7.85 -4.53 -6.14
CA PRO A 93 9.15 -5.19 -6.20
C PRO A 93 10.00 -5.00 -4.94
N VAL A 94 9.70 -4.01 -4.10
CA VAL A 94 10.61 -3.53 -3.05
C VAL A 94 10.76 -4.57 -1.93
N ALA A 95 9.65 -5.00 -1.31
CA ALA A 95 9.73 -5.96 -0.21
C ALA A 95 10.36 -7.27 -0.68
N HIS A 96 9.91 -7.78 -1.82
CA HIS A 96 10.43 -9.03 -2.38
C HIS A 96 11.94 -8.96 -2.65
N GLY A 97 12.43 -7.85 -3.22
CA GLY A 97 13.85 -7.63 -3.48
C GLY A 97 14.71 -7.63 -2.21
N ILE A 98 14.16 -7.09 -1.09
CA ILE A 98 14.88 -7.02 0.19
C ILE A 98 14.86 -8.37 0.90
N ILE A 99 13.70 -9.05 0.95
CA ILE A 99 13.52 -10.25 1.79
C ILE A 99 13.98 -11.55 1.15
N ARG A 100 14.00 -11.63 -0.19
CA ARG A 100 14.37 -12.85 -0.91
C ARG A 100 15.87 -12.99 -1.01
N ARG A 101 16.34 -14.22 -0.74
CA ARG A 101 17.73 -14.64 -1.01
C ARG A 101 17.86 -15.26 -2.41
N PRO A 102 19.08 -15.38 -2.97
CA PRO A 102 19.32 -16.06 -4.24
C PRO A 102 18.85 -17.52 -4.26
N ASP A 103 18.95 -18.21 -3.13
CA ASP A 103 18.48 -19.58 -2.91
C ASP A 103 16.96 -19.70 -2.73
N LYS A 104 16.22 -18.61 -2.95
CA LYS A 104 14.77 -18.48 -2.77
C LYS A 104 14.28 -18.65 -1.32
N THR A 105 15.17 -18.63 -0.35
CA THR A 105 14.77 -18.58 1.07
C THR A 105 14.45 -17.15 1.51
N VAL A 106 13.80 -17.04 2.66
CA VAL A 106 13.41 -15.77 3.27
C VAL A 106 14.50 -15.30 4.22
N ARG A 107 14.87 -14.03 4.17
CA ARG A 107 15.77 -13.42 5.16
C ARG A 107 15.06 -13.30 6.52
N GLY A 108 15.85 -13.07 7.58
CA GLY A 108 15.35 -12.97 8.95
C GLY A 108 14.40 -11.77 9.17
N TRP A 109 13.80 -11.73 10.36
CA TRP A 109 12.80 -10.75 10.76
C TRP A 109 13.21 -9.29 10.52
N PHE A 110 14.48 -8.97 10.73
CA PHE A 110 15.00 -7.61 10.54
C PHE A 110 14.89 -7.15 9.07
N ALA A 111 15.22 -8.04 8.13
CA ALA A 111 15.05 -7.73 6.70
C ALA A 111 13.57 -7.57 6.31
N ILE A 112 12.67 -8.33 6.93
CA ILE A 112 11.22 -8.20 6.72
C ILE A 112 10.74 -6.84 7.25
N PHE A 113 11.19 -6.42 8.44
CA PHE A 113 10.86 -5.13 9.01
C PHE A 113 11.37 -3.97 8.15
N VAL A 114 12.64 -4.02 7.73
CA VAL A 114 13.24 -3.02 6.83
C VAL A 114 12.48 -2.96 5.50
N ALA A 115 12.08 -4.10 4.95
CA ALA A 115 11.28 -4.16 3.74
C ALA A 115 9.92 -3.46 3.92
N GLY A 116 9.29 -3.60 5.08
CA GLY A 116 8.05 -2.91 5.40
C GLY A 116 8.22 -1.38 5.42
N ILE A 117 9.29 -0.89 6.05
CA ILE A 117 9.62 0.56 6.02
C ILE A 117 9.87 1.03 4.59
N ALA A 118 10.65 0.28 3.80
CA ALA A 118 10.97 0.65 2.42
C ALA A 118 9.72 0.70 1.51
N VAL A 119 8.78 -0.22 1.69
CA VAL A 119 7.49 -0.20 0.98
C VAL A 119 6.71 1.07 1.30
N HIS A 120 6.57 1.43 2.58
CA HIS A 120 5.89 2.67 2.96
C HIS A 120 6.60 3.92 2.46
N ALA A 121 7.95 3.93 2.46
CA ALA A 121 8.71 5.04 1.90
C ALA A 121 8.39 5.27 0.42
N VAL A 122 8.28 4.20 -0.38
CA VAL A 122 7.85 4.31 -1.78
C VAL A 122 6.43 4.85 -1.88
N VAL A 123 5.50 4.35 -1.05
CA VAL A 123 4.11 4.84 -1.05
C VAL A 123 4.04 6.34 -0.74
N PHE A 124 4.79 6.81 0.26
CA PHE A 124 4.86 8.24 0.59
C PHE A 124 5.57 9.07 -0.49
N LEU A 125 6.58 8.51 -1.17
CA LEU A 125 7.28 9.17 -2.26
C LEU A 125 6.35 9.56 -3.41
N PHE A 126 5.33 8.73 -3.69
CA PHE A 126 4.30 9.04 -4.67
C PHE A 126 3.15 9.85 -4.06
N GLY A 127 2.76 9.53 -2.83
CA GLY A 127 1.58 10.11 -2.18
C GLY A 127 1.74 11.59 -1.83
N VAL A 128 2.85 11.97 -1.19
CA VAL A 128 3.05 13.35 -0.69
C VAL A 128 3.14 14.38 -1.82
N PRO A 129 3.96 14.18 -2.89
CA PRO A 129 3.96 15.13 -4.00
C PRO A 129 2.63 15.22 -4.73
N TRP A 130 1.92 14.09 -4.87
CA TRP A 130 0.60 14.07 -5.47
C TRP A 130 -0.42 14.87 -4.64
N LEU A 131 -0.42 14.68 -3.32
CA LEU A 131 -1.26 15.42 -2.41
C LEU A 131 -1.04 16.94 -2.54
N HIS A 132 0.24 17.36 -2.50
CA HIS A 132 0.60 18.77 -2.69
C HIS A 132 0.09 19.31 -4.03
N TRP A 133 0.28 18.54 -5.11
CA TRP A 133 -0.16 18.92 -6.45
C TRP A 133 -1.69 19.07 -6.54
N VAL A 134 -2.46 18.08 -6.03
CA VAL A 134 -3.93 18.12 -6.07
C VAL A 134 -4.47 19.36 -5.35
N TYR A 135 -3.95 19.66 -4.16
CA TYR A 135 -4.37 20.85 -3.40
C TYR A 135 -3.91 22.15 -4.04
N SER A 136 -2.87 22.15 -4.85
CA SER A 136 -2.41 23.34 -5.57
C SER A 136 -3.27 23.70 -6.79
N ILE A 137 -3.99 22.72 -7.35
CA ILE A 137 -4.82 22.92 -8.54
C ILE A 137 -6.33 22.96 -8.25
N ASP A 138 -6.76 22.56 -7.06
CA ASP A 138 -8.17 22.59 -6.67
C ASP A 138 -8.57 24.03 -6.26
N PRO A 139 -9.43 24.72 -7.03
CA PRO A 139 -9.83 26.09 -6.73
C PRO A 139 -10.71 26.22 -5.47
N LYS A 140 -11.16 25.09 -4.89
CA LYS A 140 -12.00 25.06 -3.68
C LYS A 140 -11.20 24.69 -2.43
N ALA A 141 -9.95 24.29 -2.57
CA ALA A 141 -9.09 23.93 -1.45
C ALA A 141 -8.05 25.02 -1.19
N ASP A 142 -7.70 25.21 0.06
CA ASP A 142 -6.54 26.04 0.42
C ASP A 142 -5.26 25.30 0.00
N PRO A 143 -4.36 25.93 -0.78
CA PRO A 143 -3.13 25.29 -1.21
C PRO A 143 -2.28 24.86 -0.01
N LEU A 144 -1.87 23.59 0.02
CA LEU A 144 -0.94 23.08 1.04
C LEU A 144 0.50 23.50 0.73
N SER A 145 1.21 24.03 1.71
CA SER A 145 2.65 24.15 1.63
C SER A 145 3.30 22.75 1.55
N TRP A 146 4.56 22.66 1.08
CA TRP A 146 5.30 21.38 1.08
C TRP A 146 5.42 20.76 2.47
N TRP A 147 5.53 21.59 3.51
CA TRP A 147 5.60 21.11 4.89
C TRP A 147 4.27 20.52 5.36
N GLU A 148 3.15 21.16 5.06
CA GLU A 148 1.82 20.65 5.40
C GLU A 148 1.52 19.36 4.63
N ALA A 149 1.83 19.30 3.34
CA ALA A 149 1.67 18.08 2.55
C ALA A 149 2.50 16.92 3.12
N PHE A 150 3.75 17.19 3.54
CA PHE A 150 4.59 16.20 4.19
C PHE A 150 4.07 15.80 5.57
N TYR A 151 3.67 16.77 6.39
CA TYR A 151 3.17 16.51 7.73
C TYR A 151 1.89 15.67 7.70
N TYR A 152 0.88 16.13 6.98
CA TYR A 152 -0.41 15.44 6.88
C TYR A 152 -0.36 14.19 5.99
N GLY A 153 0.48 14.17 4.96
CA GLY A 153 0.58 13.07 4.01
C GLY A 153 1.57 11.96 4.40
N CYS A 154 2.45 12.21 5.37
CA CYS A 154 3.46 11.24 5.79
C CYS A 154 3.56 11.14 7.33
N VAL A 155 3.85 12.24 8.03
CA VAL A 155 4.18 12.21 9.47
C VAL A 155 3.03 11.64 10.30
N VAL A 156 1.79 12.06 10.03
CA VAL A 156 0.57 11.58 10.72
C VAL A 156 0.40 10.06 10.57
N PHE A 157 0.88 9.48 9.48
CA PHE A 157 0.75 8.04 9.20
C PHE A 157 1.86 7.19 9.83
N ILE A 158 2.97 7.79 10.32
CA ILE A 158 4.12 7.05 10.87
C ILE A 158 3.74 6.08 11.99
N PRO A 159 2.95 6.45 13.01
CA PRO A 159 2.57 5.50 14.06
C PRO A 159 1.83 4.27 13.50
N GLY A 160 0.83 4.50 12.63
CA GLY A 160 0.10 3.43 11.97
C GLY A 160 0.98 2.59 11.02
N MET A 161 1.93 3.21 10.33
CA MET A 161 2.92 2.54 9.51
C MET A 161 3.78 1.57 10.33
N LEU A 162 4.29 2.00 11.48
CA LEU A 162 5.13 1.17 12.35
C LEU A 162 4.36 -0.03 12.90
N ILE A 163 3.12 0.16 13.34
CA ILE A 163 2.24 -0.92 13.81
C ILE A 163 2.01 -1.93 12.68
N LYS A 164 1.61 -1.47 11.50
CA LYS A 164 1.36 -2.34 10.32
C LYS A 164 2.63 -3.09 9.89
N THR A 165 3.78 -2.42 9.90
CA THR A 165 5.06 -3.05 9.60
C THR A 165 5.41 -4.11 10.65
N GLY A 166 5.16 -3.86 11.93
CA GLY A 166 5.34 -4.85 12.99
C GLY A 166 4.46 -6.08 12.79
N ILE A 167 3.16 -5.88 12.53
CA ILE A 167 2.21 -6.97 12.23
C ILE A 167 2.69 -7.77 11.01
N ALA A 168 3.03 -7.08 9.91
CA ALA A 168 3.51 -7.74 8.69
C ALA A 168 4.82 -8.50 8.93
N THR A 169 5.69 -8.02 9.82
CA THR A 169 6.92 -8.72 10.19
C THR A 169 6.62 -10.02 10.92
N VAL A 170 5.74 -10.01 11.89
CA VAL A 170 5.32 -11.22 12.61
C VAL A 170 4.70 -12.23 11.65
N LEU A 171 3.73 -11.79 10.85
CA LEU A 171 3.09 -12.66 9.84
C LEU A 171 4.11 -13.16 8.80
N GLY A 172 5.04 -12.31 8.41
CA GLY A 172 6.10 -12.66 7.47
C GLY A 172 7.02 -13.76 8.00
N VAL A 173 7.47 -13.65 9.25
CA VAL A 173 8.29 -14.70 9.89
C VAL A 173 7.55 -16.02 9.93
N LEU A 174 6.26 -16.01 10.25
CA LEU A 174 5.45 -17.22 10.41
C LEU A 174 5.10 -17.89 9.06
N PHE A 175 4.70 -17.12 8.07
CA PHE A 175 4.07 -17.64 6.85
C PHE A 175 4.93 -17.58 5.59
N LEU A 176 5.83 -16.57 5.43
CA LEU A 176 6.61 -16.43 4.20
C LEU A 176 7.48 -17.63 3.85
N PRO A 177 8.10 -18.37 4.79
CA PRO A 177 8.87 -19.55 4.42
C PRO A 177 8.04 -20.62 3.68
N SER A 178 6.77 -20.77 4.06
CA SER A 178 5.83 -21.70 3.41
C SER A 178 5.34 -21.16 2.07
N VAL A 179 5.08 -19.86 1.99
CA VAL A 179 4.65 -19.17 0.76
C VAL A 179 5.78 -19.17 -0.28
N ALA A 180 7.00 -18.89 0.13
CA ALA A 180 8.18 -18.85 -0.74
C ALA A 180 8.37 -20.19 -1.47
N LYS A 181 8.25 -21.32 -0.77
CA LYS A 181 8.36 -22.67 -1.38
C LYS A 181 7.34 -22.93 -2.48
N ARG A 182 6.17 -22.28 -2.43
CA ARG A 182 5.05 -22.53 -3.35
C ARG A 182 4.96 -21.53 -4.50
N ILE A 183 5.38 -20.28 -4.26
CA ILE A 183 5.13 -19.15 -5.16
C ILE A 183 6.41 -18.62 -5.80
N TRP A 184 7.54 -18.59 -5.08
CA TRP A 184 8.82 -18.02 -5.57
C TRP A 184 9.67 -19.05 -6.40
#